data_14dce656ffc180d25d80b087c234e29c
#
_entry.id   14dce656ffc180d25d80b087c234e29c
#
_cell.length_a   1.000
_cell.length_b   1.000
_cell.length_c   1.000
_cell.angle_alpha   90.00
_cell.angle_beta   90.00
_cell.angle_gamma   90.00
#
_symmetry.space_group_name_H-M   'P 1'
#
loop_
_entity.id
_entity.type
_entity.pdbx_description
1 polymer ?
#
loop_
_entity_poly.entity_id
_entity_poly.type
_entity_poly.pdbx_seq_one_letter_code
_entity_poly.pdbx_strand_id
1 'polypeptide(L)'
;MPMITPSALIGQLPVTQLQESLETFLEPLTEQLPDARLPAVVHLMVQGIVASESPLITQIARGTREPEHSVLMTSKRGYRLLANKRLSHRLFLKGLYGIAQRMVAGQTPGLARLVVAIDPVNFEKPYTEKLEGVSTVRKSTPPSLDGEARLTRGYPAITATIVNSPQPAISYANWFSYQTADFISQNREVYRA
;
A
#
# COMPACT_ATOMS: atom_id res chain seq x y z
N MET A 1 19.49 -22.02 -14.71
CA MET A 1 19.15 -21.91 -13.27
C MET A 1 17.63 -21.95 -13.14
N PRO A 2 17.03 -22.86 -12.36
CA PRO A 2 15.58 -22.86 -12.15
C PRO A 2 15.21 -21.59 -11.36
N MET A 3 14.26 -20.80 -11.87
CA MET A 3 13.67 -19.69 -11.14
C MET A 3 12.87 -20.26 -9.97
N ILE A 4 13.34 -20.02 -8.74
CA ILE A 4 12.60 -20.36 -7.53
C ILE A 4 11.45 -19.36 -7.45
N THR A 5 10.22 -19.84 -7.60
CA THR A 5 9.04 -18.99 -7.44
C THR A 5 8.94 -18.56 -5.97
N PRO A 6 8.59 -17.28 -5.68
CA PRO A 6 8.45 -16.77 -4.31
C PRO A 6 7.55 -17.61 -3.42
N SER A 7 6.52 -18.25 -3.99
CA SER A 7 5.61 -19.17 -3.29
C SER A 7 6.28 -20.39 -2.67
N ALA A 8 7.36 -20.89 -3.27
CA ALA A 8 8.04 -22.10 -2.77
C ALA A 8 8.90 -21.81 -1.52
N LEU A 9 9.33 -20.56 -1.34
CA LEU A 9 10.12 -20.14 -0.18
C LEU A 9 9.26 -19.85 1.06
N ILE A 10 8.06 -19.32 0.87
CA ILE A 10 7.17 -18.95 2.00
C ILE A 10 6.71 -20.18 2.78
N GLY A 11 6.53 -21.33 2.14
CA GLY A 11 6.14 -22.58 2.82
C GLY A 11 7.22 -23.22 3.69
N GLN A 12 8.46 -22.74 3.65
CA GLN A 12 9.59 -23.32 4.37
C GLN A 12 10.04 -22.49 5.58
N LEU A 13 9.56 -21.26 5.74
CA LEU A 13 9.93 -20.41 6.86
C LEU A 13 9.07 -20.73 8.09
N PRO A 14 9.69 -20.88 9.29
CA PRO A 14 8.93 -20.98 10.54
C PRO A 14 8.02 -19.76 10.72
N VAL A 15 6.82 -19.97 11.22
CA VAL A 15 5.82 -18.89 11.43
C VAL A 15 6.38 -17.73 12.26
N THR A 16 7.19 -18.05 13.29
CA THR A 16 7.89 -17.07 14.12
C THR A 16 8.83 -16.17 13.31
N GLN A 17 9.61 -16.73 12.41
CA GLN A 17 10.52 -15.94 11.56
C GLN A 17 9.77 -15.04 10.58
N LEU A 18 8.62 -15.50 10.09
CA LEU A 18 7.75 -14.65 9.23
C LEU A 18 7.15 -13.49 10.02
N GLN A 19 6.74 -13.73 11.24
CA GLN A 19 6.22 -12.68 12.14
C GLN A 19 7.29 -11.65 12.48
N GLU A 20 8.47 -12.09 12.92
CA GLU A 20 9.60 -11.20 13.22
C GLU A 20 10.04 -10.39 11.99
N SER A 21 10.07 -11.02 10.82
CA SER A 21 10.40 -10.34 9.56
C SER A 21 9.36 -9.29 9.21
N LEU A 22 8.08 -9.57 9.41
CA LEU A 22 6.99 -8.62 9.18
C LEU A 22 7.04 -7.46 10.17
N GLU A 23 7.29 -7.73 11.44
CA GLU A 23 7.44 -6.70 12.48
C GLU A 23 8.59 -5.76 12.15
N THR A 24 9.77 -6.31 11.83
CA THR A 24 10.94 -5.54 11.42
C THR A 24 10.66 -4.72 10.14
N PHE A 25 9.97 -5.30 9.17
CA PHE A 25 9.59 -4.61 7.94
C PHE A 25 8.65 -3.43 8.20
N LEU A 26 7.67 -3.60 9.08
CA LEU A 26 6.66 -2.58 9.40
C LEU A 26 7.12 -1.56 10.45
N GLU A 27 8.26 -1.77 11.11
CA GLU A 27 8.73 -0.89 12.19
C GLU A 27 8.77 0.60 11.79
N PRO A 28 9.29 1.02 10.59
CA PRO A 28 9.29 2.43 10.22
C PRO A 28 7.89 3.06 10.13
N LEU A 29 6.88 2.24 9.85
CA LEU A 29 5.49 2.67 9.86
C LEU A 29 4.93 2.71 11.27
N THR A 30 5.17 1.67 12.07
CA THR A 30 4.57 1.52 13.40
C THR A 30 5.14 2.51 14.41
N GLU A 31 6.41 2.92 14.27
CA GLU A 31 7.04 3.98 15.06
C GLU A 31 6.38 5.36 14.87
N GLN A 32 5.71 5.59 13.75
CA GLN A 32 5.02 6.84 13.47
C GLN A 32 3.62 6.89 14.08
N LEU A 33 3.11 5.77 14.62
CA LEU A 33 1.73 5.69 15.09
C LEU A 33 1.55 6.41 16.42
N PRO A 34 0.45 7.18 16.59
CA PRO A 34 0.25 8.05 17.74
C PRO A 34 -0.22 7.33 19.02
N ASP A 35 -0.44 6.02 18.96
CA ASP A 35 -0.97 5.23 20.09
C ASP A 35 -0.32 3.84 20.08
N ALA A 36 0.22 3.40 21.22
CA ALA A 36 0.92 2.13 21.38
C ALA A 36 0.06 0.88 21.07
N ARG A 37 -1.27 1.01 20.99
CA ARG A 37 -2.16 -0.11 20.63
C ARG A 37 -2.32 -0.28 19.13
N LEU A 38 -2.01 0.75 18.35
CA LEU A 38 -2.19 0.73 16.89
C LEU A 38 -1.22 -0.20 16.16
N PRO A 39 0.07 -0.33 16.54
CA PRO A 39 0.99 -1.27 15.89
C PRO A 39 0.43 -2.68 15.79
N ALA A 40 -0.09 -3.23 16.87
CA ALA A 40 -0.67 -4.59 16.86
C ALA A 40 -1.85 -4.73 15.88
N VAL A 41 -2.69 -3.69 15.76
CA VAL A 41 -3.80 -3.72 14.79
C VAL A 41 -3.28 -3.57 13.36
N VAL A 42 -2.26 -2.75 13.13
CA VAL A 42 -1.64 -2.61 11.79
C VAL A 42 -1.00 -3.92 11.36
N HIS A 43 -0.21 -4.57 12.23
CA HIS A 43 0.36 -5.89 11.96
C HIS A 43 -0.72 -6.92 11.61
N LEU A 44 -1.77 -6.99 12.42
CA LEU A 44 -2.91 -7.87 12.18
C LEU A 44 -3.56 -7.62 10.81
N MET A 45 -3.77 -6.35 10.44
CA MET A 45 -4.36 -6.01 9.14
C MET A 45 -3.43 -6.41 7.98
N VAL A 46 -2.12 -6.15 8.10
CA VAL A 46 -1.16 -6.52 7.05
C VAL A 46 -1.04 -8.04 6.91
N GLN A 47 -0.96 -8.78 8.00
CA GLN A 47 -0.98 -10.25 7.99
C GLN A 47 -2.25 -10.78 7.28
N GLY A 48 -3.40 -10.20 7.62
CA GLY A 48 -4.66 -10.59 6.99
C GLY A 48 -4.74 -10.25 5.51
N ILE A 49 -4.17 -9.12 5.06
CA ILE A 49 -4.05 -8.78 3.64
C ILE A 49 -3.21 -9.83 2.91
N VAL A 50 -2.03 -10.15 3.45
CA VAL A 50 -1.14 -11.16 2.86
C VAL A 50 -1.81 -12.53 2.81
N ALA A 51 -2.47 -12.96 3.89
CA ALA A 51 -3.10 -14.27 3.98
C ALA A 51 -4.36 -14.41 3.13
N SER A 52 -5.12 -13.32 2.93
CA SER A 52 -6.36 -13.32 2.15
C SER A 52 -6.20 -12.84 0.72
N GLU A 53 -5.02 -12.31 0.36
CA GLU A 53 -4.75 -11.66 -0.93
C GLU A 53 -5.82 -10.59 -1.28
N SER A 54 -6.40 -9.95 -0.25
CA SER A 54 -7.53 -9.05 -0.40
C SER A 54 -7.43 -7.83 0.52
N PRO A 55 -7.73 -6.61 0.02
CA PRO A 55 -7.82 -5.40 0.85
C PRO A 55 -9.16 -5.26 1.59
N LEU A 56 -10.10 -6.17 1.40
CA LEU A 56 -11.43 -6.11 2.02
C LEU A 56 -11.34 -6.50 3.50
N ILE A 57 -11.77 -5.62 4.41
CA ILE A 57 -11.65 -5.82 5.86
C ILE A 57 -12.25 -7.15 6.32
N THR A 58 -13.36 -7.58 5.75
CA THR A 58 -13.98 -8.87 6.09
C THR A 58 -13.14 -10.06 5.64
N GLN A 59 -12.43 -9.96 4.50
CA GLN A 59 -11.51 -11.00 4.04
C GLN A 59 -10.22 -10.99 4.86
N ILE A 60 -9.69 -9.80 5.16
CA ILE A 60 -8.59 -9.61 6.08
C ILE A 60 -8.87 -10.31 7.41
N ALA A 61 -10.05 -10.04 8.00
CA ALA A 61 -10.45 -10.65 9.26
C ALA A 61 -10.64 -12.18 9.19
N ARG A 62 -10.95 -12.74 8.03
CA ARG A 62 -10.98 -14.20 7.82
C ARG A 62 -9.59 -14.79 7.62
N GLY A 63 -8.68 -14.02 7.02
CA GLY A 63 -7.28 -14.42 6.81
C GLY A 63 -6.45 -14.39 8.10
N THR A 64 -6.83 -13.54 9.06
CA THR A 64 -6.18 -13.51 10.38
C THR A 64 -6.70 -14.67 11.23
N ARG A 65 -5.84 -15.60 11.55
CA ARG A 65 -6.16 -16.75 12.43
C ARG A 65 -5.93 -16.35 13.90
N GLU A 66 -6.70 -15.39 14.40
CA GLU A 66 -6.72 -15.11 15.85
C GLU A 66 -7.72 -16.08 16.52
N PRO A 67 -7.29 -17.09 17.28
CA PRO A 67 -8.18 -18.07 17.87
C PRO A 67 -9.15 -17.47 18.89
N GLU A 68 -8.79 -16.33 19.48
CA GLU A 68 -9.55 -15.68 20.55
C GLU A 68 -10.58 -14.65 20.02
N HIS A 69 -10.52 -14.29 18.74
CA HIS A 69 -11.37 -13.25 18.19
C HIS A 69 -12.22 -13.75 17.02
N SER A 70 -13.51 -13.43 17.08
CA SER A 70 -14.41 -13.69 15.94
C SER A 70 -14.07 -12.77 14.75
N VAL A 71 -14.37 -13.22 13.54
CA VAL A 71 -14.23 -12.42 12.30
C VAL A 71 -14.89 -11.04 12.45
N LEU A 72 -16.04 -10.97 13.14
CA LEU A 72 -16.74 -9.71 13.39
C LEU A 72 -15.92 -8.77 14.28
N MET A 73 -15.29 -9.28 15.34
CA MET A 73 -14.48 -8.46 16.25
C MET A 73 -13.24 -7.94 15.55
N THR A 74 -12.54 -8.78 14.79
CA THR A 74 -11.38 -8.41 13.99
C THR A 74 -11.75 -7.37 12.93
N SER A 75 -12.88 -7.54 12.23
CA SER A 75 -13.40 -6.55 11.28
C SER A 75 -13.67 -5.21 11.95
N LYS A 76 -14.30 -5.20 13.14
CA LYS A 76 -14.52 -3.97 13.91
C LYS A 76 -13.23 -3.27 14.32
N ARG A 77 -12.18 -4.01 14.66
CA ARG A 77 -10.84 -3.45 14.94
C ARG A 77 -10.27 -2.75 13.70
N GLY A 78 -10.37 -3.38 12.52
CA GLY A 78 -9.96 -2.79 11.25
C GLY A 78 -10.73 -1.51 10.91
N TYR A 79 -12.06 -1.52 11.02
CA TYR A 79 -12.87 -0.31 10.80
C TYR A 79 -12.55 0.83 11.79
N ARG A 80 -12.30 0.51 13.07
CA ARG A 80 -11.89 1.51 14.07
C ARG A 80 -10.50 2.08 13.76
N LEU A 81 -9.58 1.25 13.24
CA LEU A 81 -8.28 1.72 12.77
C LEU A 81 -8.45 2.76 11.66
N LEU A 82 -9.22 2.43 10.63
CA LEU A 82 -9.46 3.35 9.49
C LEU A 82 -10.23 4.62 9.89
N ALA A 83 -11.15 4.52 10.85
CA ALA A 83 -11.89 5.67 11.36
C ALA A 83 -11.11 6.52 12.37
N ASN A 84 -9.88 6.16 12.72
CA ASN A 84 -9.10 6.87 13.72
C ASN A 84 -8.57 8.20 13.15
N LYS A 85 -9.13 9.31 13.59
CA LYS A 85 -8.76 10.67 13.16
C LYS A 85 -7.30 11.06 13.44
N ARG A 86 -6.59 10.34 14.31
CA ARG A 86 -5.17 10.55 14.57
C ARG A 86 -4.27 9.90 13.52
N LEU A 87 -4.80 8.97 12.72
CA LEU A 87 -4.08 8.37 11.60
C LEU A 87 -4.22 9.29 10.40
N SER A 88 -3.21 10.11 10.19
CA SER A 88 -3.16 10.92 8.98
C SER A 88 -2.48 10.16 7.85
N HIS A 89 -2.89 10.43 6.62
CA HIS A 89 -2.23 9.96 5.42
C HIS A 89 -0.71 10.24 5.42
N ARG A 90 -0.27 11.38 5.98
CA ARG A 90 1.15 11.73 6.09
C ARG A 90 1.97 10.74 6.92
N LEU A 91 1.38 10.14 7.95
CA LEU A 91 2.06 9.12 8.76
C LEU A 91 2.36 7.86 7.93
N PHE A 92 1.40 7.45 7.11
CA PHE A 92 1.60 6.30 6.22
C PHE A 92 2.65 6.58 5.15
N LEU A 93 2.65 7.77 4.56
CA LEU A 93 3.70 8.16 3.59
C LEU A 93 5.09 8.17 4.23
N LYS A 94 5.21 8.72 5.43
CA LYS A 94 6.48 8.73 6.17
C LYS A 94 6.96 7.32 6.50
N GLY A 95 6.04 6.45 6.93
CA GLY A 95 6.34 5.03 7.19
C GLY A 95 6.77 4.30 5.92
N LEU A 96 6.05 4.49 4.82
CA LEU A 96 6.37 3.90 3.52
C LEU A 96 7.77 4.32 3.03
N TYR A 97 8.08 5.61 3.15
CA TYR A 97 9.41 6.13 2.84
C TYR A 97 10.51 5.50 3.71
N GLY A 98 10.27 5.37 5.03
CA GLY A 98 11.18 4.70 5.95
C GLY A 98 11.43 3.22 5.61
N ILE A 99 10.39 2.49 5.21
CA ILE A 99 10.50 1.11 4.72
C ILE A 99 11.38 1.07 3.47
N ALA A 100 11.11 1.94 2.48
CA ALA A 100 11.89 2.00 1.25
C ALA A 100 13.36 2.33 1.52
N GLN A 101 13.67 3.26 2.42
CA GLN A 101 15.04 3.57 2.82
C GLN A 101 15.76 2.36 3.42
N ARG A 102 15.12 1.62 4.33
CA ARG A 102 15.72 0.41 4.94
C ARG A 102 15.96 -0.68 3.91
N MET A 103 15.00 -0.91 2.99
CA MET A 103 15.16 -1.90 1.93
C MET A 103 16.36 -1.58 1.06
N VAL A 104 16.52 -0.32 0.65
CA VAL A 104 17.64 0.10 -0.21
C VAL A 104 18.97 0.03 0.55
N ALA A 105 19.03 0.51 1.77
CA ALA A 105 20.25 0.48 2.60
C ALA A 105 20.74 -0.94 2.86
N GLY A 106 19.82 -1.89 3.08
CA GLY A 106 20.17 -3.29 3.32
C GLY A 106 20.63 -4.06 2.07
N GLN A 107 20.20 -3.63 0.88
CA GLN A 107 20.43 -4.39 -0.36
C GLN A 107 21.60 -3.85 -1.22
N THR A 108 21.96 -2.62 -1.04
CA THR A 108 22.92 -1.95 -1.94
C THR A 108 23.91 -1.07 -1.19
N PRO A 109 24.84 -1.66 -0.44
CA PRO A 109 25.95 -0.91 0.14
C PRO A 109 26.75 -0.24 -0.99
N GLY A 110 26.83 1.10 -0.97
CA GLY A 110 27.65 1.84 -1.93
C GLY A 110 26.97 2.28 -3.22
N LEU A 111 25.64 2.24 -3.34
CA LEU A 111 24.95 2.89 -4.45
C LEU A 111 25.22 4.40 -4.45
N ALA A 112 25.97 4.85 -5.47
CA ALA A 112 26.32 6.26 -5.64
C ALA A 112 25.11 7.13 -6.01
N ARG A 113 24.05 6.55 -6.59
CA ARG A 113 22.84 7.26 -7.02
C ARG A 113 21.62 6.33 -6.95
N LEU A 114 20.50 6.88 -6.51
CA LEU A 114 19.20 6.22 -6.62
C LEU A 114 18.49 6.68 -7.90
N VAL A 115 17.86 5.75 -8.58
CA VAL A 115 16.99 6.03 -9.72
C VAL A 115 15.55 5.83 -9.25
N VAL A 116 14.76 6.90 -9.31
CA VAL A 116 13.36 6.90 -8.92
C VAL A 116 12.50 7.04 -10.17
N ALA A 117 11.64 6.05 -10.39
CA ALA A 117 10.60 6.14 -11.40
C ALA A 117 9.34 6.72 -10.75
N ILE A 118 8.80 7.80 -11.35
CA ILE A 118 7.54 8.41 -10.93
C ILE A 118 6.49 8.07 -11.97
N ASP A 119 5.41 7.40 -11.53
CA ASP A 119 4.35 6.91 -12.40
C ASP A 119 2.96 7.40 -11.95
N PRO A 120 2.25 8.17 -12.79
CA PRO A 120 0.84 8.45 -12.59
C PRO A 120 0.01 7.20 -12.88
N VAL A 121 -0.77 6.75 -11.90
CA VAL A 121 -1.62 5.56 -12.01
C VAL A 121 -3.08 5.90 -11.70
N ASN A 122 -4.01 5.05 -12.13
CA ASN A 122 -5.43 5.21 -11.86
C ASN A 122 -5.96 3.99 -11.11
N PHE A 123 -6.57 4.22 -9.96
CA PHE A 123 -7.30 3.19 -9.22
C PHE A 123 -8.75 3.19 -9.67
N GLU A 124 -9.09 2.26 -10.55
CA GLU A 124 -10.43 2.14 -11.10
C GLU A 124 -11.44 1.65 -10.05
N LYS A 125 -12.59 2.32 -9.99
CA LYS A 125 -13.72 2.00 -9.12
C LYS A 125 -15.04 2.07 -9.91
N PRO A 126 -15.20 1.23 -10.96
CA PRO A 126 -16.27 1.37 -11.94
C PRO A 126 -17.68 1.25 -11.37
N TYR A 127 -17.82 0.48 -10.28
CA TYR A 127 -19.14 0.21 -9.65
C TYR A 127 -19.48 1.14 -8.51
N THR A 128 -18.68 2.18 -8.25
CA THR A 128 -18.88 3.06 -7.11
C THR A 128 -19.50 4.38 -7.54
N GLU A 129 -20.69 4.67 -7.02
CA GLU A 129 -21.42 5.91 -7.32
C GLU A 129 -21.24 7.00 -6.28
N LYS A 130 -20.98 6.64 -5.03
CA LYS A 130 -21.08 7.53 -3.86
C LYS A 130 -19.80 7.67 -3.04
N LEU A 131 -18.63 7.33 -3.60
CA LEU A 131 -17.37 7.58 -2.89
C LEU A 131 -17.01 9.06 -2.95
N GLU A 132 -16.67 9.60 -1.79
CA GLU A 132 -16.17 10.97 -1.66
C GLU A 132 -14.94 11.19 -2.55
N GLY A 133 -14.93 12.30 -3.30
CA GLY A 133 -13.80 12.69 -4.14
C GLY A 133 -13.52 11.76 -5.33
N VAL A 134 -14.43 10.81 -5.65
CA VAL A 134 -14.24 9.96 -6.83
C VAL A 134 -14.24 10.82 -8.10
N SER A 135 -13.24 10.62 -8.95
CA SER A 135 -13.04 11.37 -10.18
C SER A 135 -13.29 10.49 -11.41
N THR A 136 -13.43 11.12 -12.57
CA THR A 136 -13.36 10.40 -13.84
C THR A 136 -11.90 10.22 -14.22
N VAL A 137 -11.49 8.98 -14.39
CA VAL A 137 -10.12 8.61 -14.73
C VAL A 137 -10.08 7.81 -16.03
N ARG A 138 -8.92 7.81 -16.68
CA ARG A 138 -8.72 6.99 -17.87
C ARG A 138 -8.58 5.53 -17.46
N LYS A 139 -9.29 4.64 -18.14
CA LYS A 139 -9.17 3.20 -17.94
C LYS A 139 -7.82 2.73 -18.46
N SER A 140 -7.06 2.04 -17.61
CA SER A 140 -5.70 1.61 -17.93
C SER A 140 -5.64 0.28 -18.66
N THR A 141 -6.66 -0.58 -18.53
CA THR A 141 -6.66 -1.94 -19.11
C THR A 141 -8.06 -2.42 -19.49
N PRO A 142 -8.17 -3.17 -20.56
CA PRO A 142 -7.23 -3.27 -21.68
C PRO A 142 -7.23 -1.97 -22.50
N PRO A 143 -6.13 -1.64 -23.20
CA PRO A 143 -6.16 -0.54 -24.16
C PRO A 143 -7.25 -0.84 -25.20
N SER A 144 -8.02 0.17 -25.58
CA SER A 144 -9.01 0.00 -26.62
C SER A 144 -8.32 -0.30 -27.95
N LEU A 145 -8.78 -1.31 -28.67
CA LEU A 145 -8.25 -1.67 -29.99
C LEU A 145 -8.46 -0.55 -31.04
N ASP A 146 -9.42 0.32 -30.79
CA ASP A 146 -9.78 1.49 -31.57
C ASP A 146 -9.00 2.77 -31.23
N GLY A 147 -8.11 2.70 -30.23
CA GLY A 147 -7.30 3.83 -29.77
C GLY A 147 -8.08 4.88 -28.96
N GLU A 148 -9.40 4.72 -28.77
CA GLU A 148 -10.21 5.64 -28.00
C GLU A 148 -9.98 5.51 -26.50
N ALA A 149 -9.88 6.64 -25.80
CA ALA A 149 -9.72 6.66 -24.37
C ALA A 149 -11.03 6.27 -23.68
N ARG A 150 -11.06 5.11 -23.04
CA ARG A 150 -12.18 4.72 -22.17
C ARG A 150 -12.07 5.41 -20.84
N LEU A 151 -13.15 6.01 -20.38
CA LEU A 151 -13.24 6.68 -19.09
C LEU A 151 -14.00 5.80 -18.10
N THR A 152 -13.60 5.86 -16.85
CA THR A 152 -14.25 5.17 -15.73
C THR A 152 -14.16 6.02 -14.48
N ARG A 153 -14.86 5.63 -13.42
CA ARG A 153 -14.72 6.26 -12.10
C ARG A 153 -13.52 5.70 -11.38
N GLY A 154 -12.83 6.54 -10.63
CA GLY A 154 -11.66 6.12 -9.87
C GLY A 154 -10.95 7.26 -9.18
N TYR A 155 -9.77 6.96 -8.66
CA TYR A 155 -8.86 7.92 -8.06
C TYR A 155 -7.57 7.95 -8.85
N PRO A 156 -7.13 9.12 -9.32
CA PRO A 156 -5.78 9.26 -9.80
C PRO A 156 -4.79 9.18 -8.62
N ALA A 157 -3.63 8.62 -8.87
CA ALA A 157 -2.57 8.53 -7.90
C ALA A 157 -1.20 8.76 -8.55
N ILE A 158 -0.23 9.08 -7.74
CA ILE A 158 1.19 9.13 -8.11
C ILE A 158 1.93 8.14 -7.24
N THR A 159 2.75 7.31 -7.84
CA THR A 159 3.70 6.45 -7.15
C THR A 159 5.13 6.85 -7.51
N ALA A 160 6.04 6.79 -6.54
CA ALA A 160 7.47 6.88 -6.79
C ALA A 160 8.14 5.60 -6.31
N THR A 161 8.89 4.97 -7.20
CA THR A 161 9.53 3.66 -6.96
C THR A 161 11.02 3.75 -7.21
N ILE A 162 11.83 3.31 -6.25
CA ILE A 162 13.27 3.16 -6.42
C ILE A 162 13.49 1.89 -7.24
N VAL A 163 14.06 2.04 -8.45
CA VAL A 163 14.08 0.95 -9.45
C VAL A 163 15.47 0.33 -9.67
N ASN A 164 16.53 0.95 -9.19
CA ASN A 164 17.90 0.45 -9.35
C ASN A 164 18.43 -0.31 -8.12
N SER A 165 17.56 -0.70 -7.21
CA SER A 165 17.85 -1.66 -6.15
C SER A 165 17.49 -3.09 -6.60
N PRO A 166 18.10 -4.15 -6.04
CA PRO A 166 17.79 -5.55 -6.38
C PRO A 166 16.29 -5.88 -6.23
N GLN A 167 15.61 -5.23 -5.29
CA GLN A 167 14.16 -5.26 -5.15
C GLN A 167 13.63 -3.84 -5.24
N PRO A 168 12.74 -3.55 -6.21
CA PRO A 168 12.11 -2.23 -6.32
C PRO A 168 11.36 -1.88 -5.03
N ALA A 169 11.53 -0.65 -4.56
CA ALA A 169 10.91 -0.18 -3.33
C ALA A 169 10.05 1.05 -3.60
N ILE A 170 8.76 0.98 -3.26
CA ILE A 170 7.84 2.12 -3.35
C ILE A 170 8.17 3.08 -2.20
N SER A 171 8.68 4.27 -2.54
CA SER A 171 9.04 5.31 -1.57
C SER A 171 7.94 6.33 -1.33
N TYR A 172 7.00 6.43 -2.27
CA TYR A 172 5.89 7.37 -2.19
C TYR A 172 4.67 6.81 -2.93
N ALA A 173 3.48 7.00 -2.35
CA ALA A 173 2.21 6.71 -3.01
C ALA A 173 1.15 7.68 -2.48
N ASN A 174 0.56 8.48 -3.35
CA ASN A 174 -0.47 9.44 -2.98
C ASN A 174 -1.66 9.38 -3.93
N TRP A 175 -2.87 9.31 -3.37
CA TRP A 175 -4.13 9.46 -4.10
C TRP A 175 -4.60 10.90 -4.00
N PHE A 176 -5.17 11.40 -5.07
CA PHE A 176 -5.78 12.72 -5.10
C PHE A 176 -7.11 12.69 -5.87
N SER A 177 -7.84 13.78 -5.82
CA SER A 177 -9.07 13.94 -6.55
C SER A 177 -9.02 15.20 -7.39
N TYR A 178 -9.50 15.12 -8.62
CA TYR A 178 -9.66 16.30 -9.48
C TYR A 178 -10.76 17.26 -8.97
N GLN A 179 -11.56 16.81 -7.98
CA GLN A 179 -12.67 17.59 -7.42
C GLN A 179 -12.30 18.34 -6.13
N THR A 180 -11.11 18.11 -5.57
CA THR A 180 -10.68 18.81 -4.36
C THR A 180 -10.21 20.22 -4.68
N ALA A 181 -10.51 21.16 -3.77
CA ALA A 181 -10.19 22.57 -3.95
C ALA A 181 -8.67 22.87 -4.02
N ASP A 182 -7.85 21.99 -3.48
CA ASP A 182 -6.39 22.08 -3.47
C ASP A 182 -5.72 21.41 -4.70
N PHE A 183 -6.50 20.73 -5.53
CA PHE A 183 -6.00 20.17 -6.78
C PHE A 183 -5.76 21.30 -7.80
N ILE A 184 -4.55 21.35 -8.33
CA ILE A 184 -4.18 22.35 -9.35
C ILE A 184 -3.92 21.67 -10.69
N SER A 185 -3.08 20.64 -10.72
CA SER A 185 -2.79 19.85 -11.91
C SER A 185 -2.07 18.54 -11.55
N GLN A 186 -2.18 17.56 -12.44
CA GLN A 186 -1.46 16.28 -12.29
C GLN A 186 0.06 16.49 -12.25
N ASN A 187 0.60 17.41 -13.05
CA ASN A 187 2.03 17.72 -13.02
C ASN A 187 2.48 18.25 -11.67
N ARG A 188 1.65 19.06 -10.98
CA ARG A 188 1.99 19.53 -9.64
C ARG A 188 2.01 18.40 -8.62
N GLU A 189 1.15 17.40 -8.76
CA GLU A 189 1.19 16.21 -7.90
C GLU A 189 2.44 15.37 -8.16
N VAL A 190 2.90 15.27 -9.42
CA VAL A 190 4.19 14.64 -9.77
C VAL A 190 5.36 15.37 -9.11
N TYR A 191 5.36 16.72 -9.10
CA TYR A 191 6.42 17.48 -8.43
C TYR A 191 6.42 17.39 -6.90
N ARG A 192 5.34 16.90 -6.30
CA ARG A 192 5.25 16.67 -4.85
C ARG A 192 5.76 15.28 -4.43
N ALA A 193 5.85 14.34 -5.37
CA ALA A 193 6.34 12.99 -5.16
C ALA A 193 7.86 12.93 -5.07
#